data_6f094aaefcdcd36e21a5e60a0f44ff54
#
_entry.id   6f094aaefcdcd36e21a5e60a0f44ff54
#
_cell.length_a   1.000
_cell.length_b   1.000
_cell.length_c   1.000
_cell.angle_alpha   90.00
_cell.angle_beta   90.00
_cell.angle_gamma   90.00
#
_symmetry.space_group_name_H-M   'P 1'
#
loop_
_entity.id
_entity.type
_entity.pdbx_description
1 polymer ?
#
loop_
_entity_poly.entity_id
_entity_poly.type
_entity_poly.pdbx_seq_one_letter_code
_entity_poly.pdbx_strand_id
1 'polypeptide(L)'
;MKKLILILSLIAVVGCKSKKVQQKEPKPDDIVKLATSQINSSQKNKAYELGKRVLMTCNTSKFKAFTTSEATQSVINNITIDKLSKTCTKYRMWYGTFIDLQLAEVYQNTKNQTTVYRFKALYTKKVANKEMRVFMNAENLVSAIKTSDWVDAFKYN
;
A
#
# COMPACT_ATOMS: atom_id res chain seq x y z
N MET A 1 30.02 59.38 32.03
CA MET A 1 29.42 58.13 32.56
C MET A 1 28.20 57.82 31.70
N LYS A 2 28.37 56.97 30.69
CA LYS A 2 27.30 56.59 29.74
C LYS A 2 26.84 55.18 30.10
N LYS A 3 25.61 55.04 30.61
CA LYS A 3 24.98 53.75 30.91
C LYS A 3 24.51 53.10 29.62
N LEU A 4 25.10 51.98 29.26
CA LEU A 4 24.69 51.14 28.13
C LEU A 4 23.59 50.20 28.62
N ILE A 5 22.37 50.39 28.14
CA ILE A 5 21.23 49.51 28.43
C ILE A 5 21.24 48.40 27.36
N LEU A 6 21.53 47.18 27.76
CA LEU A 6 21.49 45.98 26.93
C LEU A 6 20.07 45.45 26.94
N ILE A 7 19.32 45.66 25.87
CA ILE A 7 17.98 45.06 25.68
C ILE A 7 18.15 43.63 25.14
N LEU A 8 17.90 42.67 26.02
CA LEU A 8 17.88 41.23 25.68
C LEU A 8 16.53 40.89 25.06
N SER A 9 16.44 40.83 23.75
CA SER A 9 15.22 40.39 23.01
C SER A 9 15.09 38.89 23.07
N LEU A 10 14.12 38.41 23.85
CA LEU A 10 13.72 36.99 23.96
C LEU A 10 12.93 36.58 22.72
N ILE A 11 13.56 35.88 21.80
CA ILE A 11 12.87 35.30 20.63
C ILE A 11 12.14 34.04 21.08
N ALA A 12 10.84 34.11 21.27
CA ALA A 12 9.97 32.96 21.52
C ALA A 12 9.77 32.19 20.21
N VAL A 13 10.51 31.11 20.02
CA VAL A 13 10.26 30.12 18.94
C VAL A 13 9.01 29.34 19.28
N VAL A 14 7.88 29.75 18.69
CA VAL A 14 6.63 28.97 18.73
C VAL A 14 6.82 27.77 17.82
N GLY A 15 7.24 26.66 18.39
CA GLY A 15 7.34 25.38 17.69
C GLY A 15 5.94 24.87 17.33
N CYS A 16 5.55 24.97 16.06
CA CYS A 16 4.39 24.26 15.53
C CYS A 16 4.62 22.76 15.64
N LYS A 17 4.10 22.12 16.68
CA LYS A 17 3.98 20.67 16.77
C LYS A 17 2.93 20.22 15.74
N SER A 18 3.37 19.74 14.58
CA SER A 18 2.52 19.00 13.64
C SER A 18 1.95 17.79 14.38
N LYS A 19 0.66 17.84 14.71
CA LYS A 19 -0.06 16.66 15.22
C LYS A 19 -0.04 15.62 14.10
N LYS A 20 0.82 14.59 14.22
CA LYS A 20 0.65 13.37 13.44
C LYS A 20 -0.74 12.85 13.74
N VAL A 21 -1.62 12.87 12.75
CA VAL A 21 -2.92 12.21 12.83
C VAL A 21 -2.59 10.72 12.96
N GLN A 22 -2.62 10.21 14.18
CA GLN A 22 -2.57 8.78 14.43
C GLN A 22 -3.86 8.21 13.83
N GLN A 23 -3.77 7.62 12.65
CA GLN A 23 -4.84 6.78 12.14
C GLN A 23 -4.99 5.63 13.16
N LYS A 24 -6.06 5.71 13.95
CA LYS A 24 -6.41 4.69 14.93
C LYS A 24 -6.62 3.40 14.14
N GLU A 25 -5.88 2.35 14.47
CA GLU A 25 -6.05 1.03 13.85
C GLU A 25 -7.54 0.64 13.91
N PRO A 26 -8.10 0.10 12.81
CA PRO A 26 -9.50 -0.31 12.80
C PRO A 26 -9.71 -1.41 13.85
N LYS A 27 -10.85 -1.33 14.54
CA LYS A 27 -11.26 -2.42 15.44
C LYS A 27 -11.55 -3.67 14.62
N PRO A 28 -11.36 -4.89 15.18
CA PRO A 28 -11.71 -6.14 14.49
C PRO A 28 -13.12 -6.14 13.91
N ASP A 29 -14.08 -5.56 14.61
CA ASP A 29 -15.50 -5.48 14.20
C ASP A 29 -15.76 -4.56 12.99
N ASP A 30 -14.79 -3.68 12.66
CA ASP A 30 -14.90 -2.83 11.48
C ASP A 30 -14.50 -3.56 10.17
N ILE A 31 -13.96 -4.78 10.28
CA ILE A 31 -13.43 -5.55 9.13
C ILE A 31 -14.32 -6.75 8.83
N VAL A 32 -14.98 -6.73 7.70
CA VAL A 32 -15.89 -7.79 7.24
C VAL A 32 -15.30 -8.51 6.04
N LYS A 33 -15.27 -9.84 6.08
CA LYS A 33 -14.95 -10.67 4.91
C LYS A 33 -16.14 -10.66 3.95
N LEU A 34 -15.92 -10.31 2.69
CA LEU A 34 -16.97 -10.29 1.68
C LEU A 34 -17.18 -11.69 1.09
N ALA A 35 -18.45 -12.09 0.93
CA ALA A 35 -18.83 -13.23 0.13
C ALA A 35 -18.59 -12.93 -1.36
N THR A 36 -18.40 -13.96 -2.18
CA THR A 36 -18.13 -13.81 -3.63
C THR A 36 -19.18 -12.97 -4.34
N SER A 37 -20.44 -13.09 -3.97
CA SER A 37 -21.58 -12.31 -4.52
C SER A 37 -21.55 -10.82 -4.18
N GLN A 38 -20.80 -10.43 -3.14
CA GLN A 38 -20.68 -9.04 -2.67
C GLN A 38 -19.47 -8.32 -3.29
N ILE A 39 -18.60 -9.06 -4.00
CA ILE A 39 -17.38 -8.51 -4.56
C ILE A 39 -17.70 -7.71 -5.83
N ASN A 40 -17.35 -6.43 -5.85
CA ASN A 40 -17.44 -5.60 -7.04
C ASN A 40 -16.43 -6.06 -8.09
N SER A 41 -16.92 -6.60 -9.21
CA SER A 41 -16.09 -7.19 -10.26
C SER A 41 -15.19 -6.16 -10.94
N SER A 42 -15.65 -4.93 -11.18
CA SER A 42 -14.84 -3.87 -11.78
C SER A 42 -13.68 -3.48 -10.87
N GLN A 43 -13.95 -3.27 -9.58
CA GLN A 43 -12.93 -2.93 -8.60
C GLN A 43 -11.94 -4.09 -8.40
N LYS A 44 -12.42 -5.33 -8.35
CA LYS A 44 -11.58 -6.54 -8.31
C LYS A 44 -10.60 -6.60 -9.47
N ASN A 45 -11.09 -6.42 -10.69
CA ASN A 45 -10.27 -6.46 -11.89
C ASN A 45 -9.23 -5.33 -11.88
N LYS A 46 -9.61 -4.12 -11.48
CA LYS A 46 -8.68 -2.99 -11.33
C LYS A 46 -7.61 -3.29 -10.28
N ALA A 47 -7.97 -3.82 -9.12
CA ALA A 47 -7.03 -4.21 -8.08
C ALA A 47 -6.04 -5.28 -8.57
N TYR A 48 -6.53 -6.28 -9.31
CA TYR A 48 -5.70 -7.33 -9.91
C TYR A 48 -4.71 -6.74 -10.92
N GLU A 49 -5.18 -5.96 -11.90
CA GLU A 49 -4.33 -5.40 -12.97
C GLU A 49 -3.25 -4.46 -12.40
N LEU A 50 -3.61 -3.61 -11.44
CA LEU A 50 -2.66 -2.67 -10.85
C LEU A 50 -1.66 -3.40 -9.92
N GLY A 51 -2.10 -4.39 -9.16
CA GLY A 51 -1.21 -5.26 -8.38
C GLY A 51 -0.25 -6.06 -9.25
N LYS A 52 -0.77 -6.69 -10.32
CA LYS A 52 0.02 -7.43 -11.30
C LYS A 52 1.09 -6.54 -11.97
N ARG A 53 0.73 -5.30 -12.34
CA ARG A 53 1.67 -4.32 -12.92
C ARG A 53 2.90 -4.10 -12.03
N VAL A 54 2.69 -3.99 -10.71
CA VAL A 54 3.80 -3.82 -9.74
C VAL A 54 4.73 -5.02 -9.76
N LEU A 55 4.21 -6.25 -9.66
CA LEU A 55 5.06 -7.45 -9.60
C LEU A 55 5.70 -7.78 -10.95
N MET A 56 5.01 -7.54 -12.07
CA MET A 56 5.56 -7.71 -13.42
C MET A 56 6.76 -6.80 -13.68
N THR A 57 6.87 -5.68 -12.97
CA THR A 57 8.06 -4.81 -13.05
C THR A 57 9.33 -5.59 -12.72
N CYS A 58 9.29 -6.54 -11.80
CA CYS A 58 10.44 -7.36 -11.46
C CYS A 58 10.86 -8.32 -12.60
N ASN A 59 9.93 -8.70 -13.47
CA ASN A 59 10.24 -9.55 -14.63
C ASN A 59 10.80 -8.74 -15.81
N THR A 60 10.26 -7.56 -16.03
CA THR A 60 10.49 -6.77 -17.26
C THR A 60 11.45 -5.61 -17.08
N SER A 61 11.73 -5.21 -15.83
CA SER A 61 12.45 -3.98 -15.46
C SER A 61 11.80 -2.71 -16.03
N LYS A 62 10.49 -2.78 -16.38
CA LYS A 62 9.69 -1.67 -16.89
C LYS A 62 8.48 -1.47 -16.01
N PHE A 63 8.23 -0.25 -15.59
CA PHE A 63 7.06 0.13 -14.79
C PHE A 63 6.30 1.26 -15.45
N LYS A 64 5.04 1.02 -15.79
CA LYS A 64 4.11 2.08 -16.18
C LYS A 64 3.59 2.73 -14.90
N ALA A 65 4.00 3.96 -14.64
CA ALA A 65 3.57 4.72 -13.46
C ALA A 65 2.04 4.78 -13.35
N PHE A 66 1.54 4.82 -12.13
CA PHE A 66 0.11 5.00 -11.89
C PHE A 66 -0.31 6.43 -12.23
N THR A 67 -1.54 6.54 -12.75
CA THR A 67 -2.21 7.83 -13.00
C THR A 67 -3.09 8.21 -11.81
N THR A 68 -3.52 9.47 -11.77
CA THR A 68 -4.45 9.97 -10.73
C THR A 68 -5.85 9.33 -10.80
N SER A 69 -6.22 8.73 -11.95
CA SER A 69 -7.44 7.93 -12.09
C SER A 69 -7.29 6.47 -11.62
N GLU A 70 -6.06 6.02 -11.38
CA GLU A 70 -5.77 4.65 -10.95
C GLU A 70 -5.46 4.57 -9.44
N ALA A 71 -4.75 5.55 -8.89
CA ALA A 71 -4.25 5.50 -7.53
C ALA A 71 -4.22 6.89 -6.86
N THR A 72 -4.19 6.90 -5.54
CA THR A 72 -4.00 8.11 -4.76
C THR A 72 -2.60 8.69 -4.96
N GLN A 73 -2.44 10.00 -4.76
CA GLN A 73 -1.14 10.68 -4.91
C GLN A 73 -0.06 10.06 -4.03
N SER A 74 -0.43 9.59 -2.84
CA SER A 74 0.50 8.87 -1.95
C SER A 74 1.05 7.60 -2.59
N VAL A 75 0.21 6.80 -3.24
CA VAL A 75 0.63 5.58 -3.95
C VAL A 75 1.51 5.92 -5.15
N ILE A 76 1.12 6.92 -5.95
CA ILE A 76 1.89 7.38 -7.11
C ILE A 76 3.31 7.79 -6.68
N ASN A 77 3.45 8.56 -5.61
CA ASN A 77 4.74 9.03 -5.11
C ASN A 77 5.57 7.92 -4.45
N ASN A 78 4.93 6.86 -3.96
CA ASN A 78 5.60 5.79 -3.22
C ASN A 78 5.90 4.55 -4.06
N ILE A 79 5.21 4.33 -5.18
CA ILE A 79 5.45 3.18 -6.08
C ILE A 79 6.05 3.71 -7.38
N THR A 80 7.38 3.79 -7.42
CA THR A 80 8.18 4.27 -8.55
C THR A 80 9.11 3.18 -9.03
N ILE A 81 9.59 3.29 -10.29
CA ILE A 81 10.54 2.31 -10.84
C ILE A 81 11.80 2.19 -9.97
N ASP A 82 12.32 3.29 -9.43
CA ASP A 82 13.52 3.29 -8.59
C ASP A 82 13.32 2.50 -7.29
N LYS A 83 12.17 2.67 -6.65
CA LYS A 83 11.84 1.94 -5.42
C LYS A 83 11.55 0.46 -5.69
N LEU A 84 10.88 0.15 -6.80
CA LEU A 84 10.61 -1.23 -7.21
C LEU A 84 11.89 -1.97 -7.58
N SER A 85 12.79 -1.36 -8.34
CA SER A 85 14.05 -1.99 -8.77
C SER A 85 14.90 -2.47 -7.60
N LYS A 86 14.96 -1.70 -6.50
CA LYS A 86 15.69 -2.10 -5.28
C LYS A 86 15.13 -3.40 -4.66
N THR A 87 13.83 -3.62 -4.78
CA THR A 87 13.16 -4.81 -4.24
C THR A 87 13.22 -5.97 -5.22
N CYS A 88 13.13 -5.71 -6.52
CA CYS A 88 13.04 -6.72 -7.57
C CYS A 88 14.23 -7.67 -7.61
N THR A 89 15.45 -7.20 -7.40
CA THR A 89 16.66 -8.04 -7.38
C THR A 89 16.52 -9.15 -6.32
N LYS A 90 16.11 -8.76 -5.10
CA LYS A 90 15.88 -9.69 -4.00
C LYS A 90 14.75 -10.67 -4.30
N TYR A 91 13.65 -10.19 -4.87
CA TYR A 91 12.49 -11.02 -5.21
C TYR A 91 12.84 -12.07 -6.26
N ARG A 92 13.53 -11.68 -7.35
CA ARG A 92 13.97 -12.61 -8.40
C ARG A 92 14.93 -13.67 -7.87
N MET A 93 15.86 -13.27 -7.01
CA MET A 93 16.83 -14.19 -6.41
C MET A 93 16.12 -15.25 -5.54
N TRP A 94 15.17 -14.84 -4.69
CA TRP A 94 14.54 -15.71 -3.71
C TRP A 94 13.35 -16.48 -4.28
N TYR A 95 12.52 -15.84 -5.10
CA TYR A 95 11.23 -16.40 -5.54
C TYR A 95 11.21 -16.77 -7.03
N GLY A 96 12.21 -16.33 -7.78
CA GLY A 96 12.25 -16.52 -9.23
C GLY A 96 11.38 -15.52 -9.98
N THR A 97 10.85 -15.94 -11.11
CA THR A 97 10.00 -15.11 -11.97
C THR A 97 8.58 -15.09 -11.42
N PHE A 98 7.97 -13.90 -11.32
CA PHE A 98 6.55 -13.76 -11.00
C PHE A 98 5.69 -14.32 -12.14
N ILE A 99 4.68 -15.10 -11.80
CA ILE A 99 3.77 -15.76 -12.76
C ILE A 99 2.45 -14.98 -12.82
N ASP A 100 1.72 -14.93 -11.67
CA ASP A 100 0.38 -14.35 -11.62
C ASP A 100 -0.08 -14.06 -10.19
N LEU A 101 -1.22 -13.38 -10.09
CA LEU A 101 -1.97 -13.16 -8.83
C LEU A 101 -3.22 -14.03 -8.81
N GLN A 102 -3.41 -14.78 -7.72
CA GLN A 102 -4.63 -15.53 -7.46
C GLN A 102 -5.40 -14.87 -6.32
N LEU A 103 -6.62 -14.39 -6.60
CA LEU A 103 -7.47 -13.85 -5.54
C LEU A 103 -7.81 -14.93 -4.51
N ALA A 104 -7.53 -14.65 -3.26
CA ALA A 104 -7.81 -15.55 -2.15
C ALA A 104 -9.01 -15.06 -1.32
N GLU A 105 -9.00 -13.80 -0.93
CA GLU A 105 -10.00 -13.23 -0.04
C GLU A 105 -10.21 -11.74 -0.32
N VAL A 106 -11.39 -11.24 0.05
CA VAL A 106 -11.71 -9.81 0.00
C VAL A 106 -12.29 -9.39 1.35
N TYR A 107 -11.80 -8.29 1.88
CA TYR A 107 -12.27 -7.72 3.12
C TYR A 107 -12.68 -6.25 2.92
N GLN A 108 -13.67 -5.82 3.64
CA GLN A 108 -14.10 -4.42 3.66
C GLN A 108 -13.94 -3.85 5.07
N ASN A 109 -13.28 -2.71 5.15
CA ASN A 109 -13.32 -1.86 6.33
C ASN A 109 -14.55 -0.96 6.21
N THR A 110 -15.56 -1.23 7.01
CA THR A 110 -16.85 -0.52 6.97
C THR A 110 -16.75 0.92 7.44
N LYS A 111 -15.74 1.23 8.28
CA LYS A 111 -15.56 2.57 8.85
C LYS A 111 -15.02 3.58 7.84
N ASN A 112 -14.07 3.19 7.02
CA ASN A 112 -13.42 4.07 6.04
C ASN A 112 -13.69 3.67 4.59
N GLN A 113 -14.61 2.72 4.36
CA GLN A 113 -15.04 2.23 3.05
C GLN A 113 -13.87 1.72 2.18
N THR A 114 -12.81 1.20 2.82
CA THR A 114 -11.67 0.63 2.09
C THR A 114 -11.91 -0.86 1.87
N THR A 115 -11.81 -1.31 0.62
CA THR A 115 -11.84 -2.73 0.25
C THR A 115 -10.42 -3.24 0.07
N VAL A 116 -10.09 -4.37 0.70
CA VAL A 116 -8.78 -5.03 0.62
C VAL A 116 -8.91 -6.30 -0.20
N TYR A 117 -8.29 -6.31 -1.37
CA TYR A 117 -8.15 -7.49 -2.22
C TYR A 117 -6.86 -8.21 -1.86
N ARG A 118 -6.99 -9.42 -1.35
CA ARG A 118 -5.90 -10.26 -0.87
C ARG A 118 -5.59 -11.32 -1.90
N PHE A 119 -4.40 -11.27 -2.49
CA PHE A 119 -3.95 -12.19 -3.52
C PHE A 119 -2.79 -13.04 -3.03
N LYS A 120 -2.75 -14.31 -3.45
CA LYS A 120 -1.53 -15.12 -3.49
C LYS A 120 -0.73 -14.72 -4.72
N ALA A 121 0.54 -14.35 -4.53
CA ALA A 121 1.45 -14.06 -5.63
C ALA A 121 2.22 -15.32 -6.00
N LEU A 122 2.02 -15.78 -7.23
CA LEU A 122 2.59 -17.03 -7.75
C LEU A 122 3.94 -16.75 -8.41
N TYR A 123 4.93 -17.58 -8.08
CA TYR A 123 6.29 -17.49 -8.60
C TYR A 123 6.78 -18.85 -9.09
N THR A 124 7.83 -18.85 -9.93
CA THR A 124 8.42 -20.09 -10.48
C THR A 124 9.04 -20.97 -9.39
N LYS A 125 9.60 -20.39 -8.33
CA LYS A 125 10.07 -21.15 -7.17
C LYS A 125 8.88 -21.37 -6.22
N LYS A 126 8.39 -22.61 -6.15
CA LYS A 126 7.19 -22.99 -5.38
C LYS A 126 7.30 -22.80 -3.86
N VAL A 127 8.51 -22.55 -3.34
CA VAL A 127 8.73 -22.25 -1.92
C VAL A 127 8.27 -20.84 -1.53
N ALA A 128 7.93 -20.00 -2.51
CA ALA A 128 7.48 -18.64 -2.26
C ALA A 128 6.00 -18.62 -1.90
N ASN A 129 5.72 -18.38 -0.65
CA ASN A 129 4.35 -18.17 -0.17
C ASN A 129 4.14 -16.66 0.09
N LYS A 130 3.94 -15.91 -1.00
CA LYS A 130 3.82 -14.44 -0.94
C LYS A 130 2.39 -13.98 -1.09
N GLU A 131 2.07 -12.97 -0.31
CA GLU A 131 0.81 -12.25 -0.34
C GLU A 131 1.00 -10.87 -0.97
N MET A 132 0.03 -10.45 -1.77
CA MET A 132 -0.16 -9.06 -2.15
C MET A 132 -1.52 -8.59 -1.70
N ARG A 133 -1.57 -7.45 -1.02
CA ARG A 133 -2.80 -6.74 -0.65
C ARG A 133 -2.90 -5.47 -1.46
N VAL A 134 -4.00 -5.32 -2.17
CA VAL A 134 -4.36 -4.07 -2.85
C VAL A 134 -5.54 -3.45 -2.12
N PHE A 135 -5.34 -2.25 -1.62
CA PHE A 135 -6.35 -1.48 -0.90
C PHE A 135 -7.01 -0.51 -1.87
N MET A 136 -8.32 -0.60 -1.98
CA MET A 136 -9.14 0.29 -2.82
C MET A 136 -10.00 1.16 -1.92
N ASN A 137 -9.97 2.48 -2.15
CA ASN A 137 -10.83 3.42 -1.42
C ASN A 137 -12.24 3.53 -2.03
N ALA A 138 -13.10 4.36 -1.43
CA ALA A 138 -14.48 4.57 -1.89
C ALA A 138 -14.55 5.17 -3.30
N GLU A 139 -13.55 5.97 -3.71
CA GLU A 139 -13.44 6.57 -5.03
C GLU A 139 -12.90 5.60 -6.10
N ASN A 140 -12.78 4.30 -5.77
CA ASN A 140 -12.23 3.27 -6.64
C ASN A 140 -10.78 3.54 -7.08
N LEU A 141 -9.97 4.17 -6.21
CA LEU A 141 -8.54 4.38 -6.39
C LEU A 141 -7.75 3.42 -5.49
N VAL A 142 -6.60 2.95 -5.98
CA VAL A 142 -5.64 2.23 -5.12
C VAL A 142 -5.10 3.20 -4.08
N SER A 143 -5.34 2.92 -2.81
CA SER A 143 -4.88 3.72 -1.67
C SER A 143 -3.64 3.16 -0.98
N ALA A 144 -3.37 1.87 -1.16
CA ALA A 144 -2.12 1.22 -0.75
C ALA A 144 -1.91 -0.10 -1.51
N ILE A 145 -0.66 -0.51 -1.65
CA ILE A 145 -0.26 -1.86 -2.06
C ILE A 145 0.79 -2.35 -1.06
N LYS A 146 0.56 -3.53 -0.48
CA LYS A 146 1.48 -4.17 0.48
C LYS A 146 1.80 -5.58 0.02
N THR A 147 3.03 -6.02 0.30
CA THR A 147 3.46 -7.42 0.10
C THR A 147 4.03 -7.96 1.40
N SER A 148 3.71 -9.21 1.71
CA SER A 148 4.19 -9.93 2.91
C SER A 148 4.29 -11.42 2.64
N ASP A 149 4.75 -12.18 3.62
CA ASP A 149 4.55 -13.62 3.58
C ASP A 149 3.08 -13.94 3.81
N TRP A 150 2.61 -15.01 3.15
CA TRP A 150 1.25 -15.49 3.35
C TRP A 150 1.11 -16.07 4.76
N VAL A 151 0.03 -15.69 5.42
CA VAL A 151 -0.45 -16.30 6.66
C VAL A 151 -1.92 -16.64 6.50
N ASP A 152 -2.40 -17.75 7.03
CA ASP A 152 -3.79 -18.19 6.82
C ASP A 152 -4.79 -17.21 7.47
N ALA A 153 -4.49 -16.76 8.68
CA ALA A 153 -5.33 -15.77 9.36
C ALA A 153 -5.05 -14.35 8.82
N PHE A 154 -6.08 -13.71 8.26
CA PHE A 154 -5.98 -12.32 7.86
C PHE A 154 -5.84 -11.40 9.07
N LYS A 155 -4.84 -10.52 9.03
CA LYS A 155 -4.67 -9.40 9.99
C LYS A 155 -4.67 -8.10 9.18
N TYR A 156 -5.58 -7.20 9.53
CA TYR A 156 -5.67 -5.89 8.91
C TYR A 156 -4.59 -4.98 9.53
N ASN A 157 -3.49 -4.76 8.79
CA ASN A 157 -2.35 -3.91 9.22
C ASN A 157 -2.00 -2.90 8.12
#